data_5e33da4fd5fcb8844ce5bd97531c8ffc
#
_entry.id   5e33da4fd5fcb8844ce5bd97531c8ffc
#
_cell.length_a   1.000
_cell.length_b   1.000
_cell.length_c   1.000
_cell.angle_alpha   90.00
_cell.angle_beta   90.00
_cell.angle_gamma   90.00
#
_symmetry.space_group_name_H-M   'P 1'
#
loop_
_entity.id
_entity.type
_entity.pdbx_description
1 polymer ?
#
loop_
_entity_poly.entity_id
_entity_poly.type
_entity_poly.pdbx_seq_one_letter_code
_entity_poly.pdbx_strand_id
1 'polypeptide(L)'
;SRFNSAFIADGVPSLADVLERLDNVTDLSPTRRRDLRSSITSLARLIDRRPEEAPANINWLHVRPRRVAPAAHGISKKRFANIKSDALKALELTGYSRKRSDWLQPPNPAWQALLDSVPDKHDRWKLSQLAQYCSALGIGPDQLEASHVHGLLTALIEERFVNRPEHAAANAIKTWNKLRGDIAGWPDIELSPLPPKREPWTLPLEHFPQSFRDD
;
A
#
# COMPACT_ATOMS: atom_id res chain seq x y z
N SER A 1 23.22 -20.00 -14.47
CA SER A 1 24.05 -19.92 -13.25
C SER A 1 23.31 -19.01 -12.26
N ARG A 2 22.60 -19.58 -11.27
CA ARG A 2 21.99 -18.79 -10.19
C ARG A 2 23.12 -18.31 -9.29
N PHE A 3 23.37 -17.02 -9.31
CA PHE A 3 24.23 -16.39 -8.32
C PHE A 3 23.51 -16.46 -6.97
N ASN A 4 24.01 -17.27 -6.04
CA ASN A 4 23.63 -17.21 -4.63
C ASN A 4 24.03 -15.84 -4.11
N SER A 5 23.09 -14.93 -3.98
CA SER A 5 23.33 -13.63 -3.37
C SER A 5 23.23 -13.78 -1.86
N ALA A 6 24.24 -13.36 -1.11
CA ALA A 6 24.24 -13.32 0.35
C ALA A 6 23.06 -12.50 0.95
N PHE A 7 22.30 -11.79 0.11
CA PHE A 7 21.19 -10.92 0.50
C PHE A 7 19.81 -11.54 0.29
N ILE A 8 19.72 -12.68 -0.40
CA ILE A 8 18.46 -13.36 -0.71
C ILE A 8 18.61 -14.83 -0.35
N ALA A 9 17.67 -15.35 0.42
CA ALA A 9 17.64 -16.78 0.76
C ALA A 9 17.43 -17.64 -0.50
N ASP A 10 17.96 -18.86 -0.47
CA ASP A 10 17.81 -19.82 -1.57
C ASP A 10 16.33 -20.03 -1.92
N GLY A 11 16.03 -19.97 -3.22
CA GLY A 11 14.68 -20.17 -3.75
C GLY A 11 13.78 -18.93 -3.72
N VAL A 12 14.20 -17.82 -3.12
CA VAL A 12 13.46 -16.55 -3.18
C VAL A 12 13.77 -15.86 -4.51
N PRO A 13 12.75 -15.52 -5.33
CA PRO A 13 12.98 -14.83 -6.58
C PRO A 13 13.51 -13.40 -6.35
N SER A 14 14.35 -12.95 -7.27
CA SER A 14 14.99 -11.61 -7.27
C SER A 14 14.37 -10.69 -8.32
N LEU A 15 14.74 -9.41 -8.31
CA LEU A 15 14.39 -8.50 -9.41
C LEU A 15 15.07 -8.90 -10.73
N ALA A 16 16.18 -9.65 -10.71
CA ALA A 16 16.79 -10.21 -11.92
C ALA A 16 15.88 -11.26 -12.55
N ASP A 17 15.23 -12.11 -11.75
CA ASP A 17 14.23 -13.07 -12.25
C ASP A 17 13.02 -12.36 -12.87
N VAL A 18 12.62 -11.19 -12.33
CA VAL A 18 11.60 -10.34 -12.94
C VAL A 18 12.04 -9.84 -14.31
N LEU A 19 13.29 -9.38 -14.45
CA LEU A 19 13.84 -8.91 -15.73
C LEU A 19 13.88 -10.03 -16.78
N GLU A 20 14.27 -11.23 -16.39
CA GLU A 20 14.30 -12.41 -17.28
C GLU A 20 12.87 -12.80 -17.73
N ARG A 21 11.92 -12.84 -16.79
CA ARG A 21 10.53 -13.18 -17.14
C ARG A 21 9.85 -12.12 -17.99
N LEU A 22 10.20 -10.83 -17.85
CA LEU A 22 9.65 -9.75 -18.67
C LEU A 22 9.96 -9.96 -20.16
N ASP A 23 11.07 -10.60 -20.49
CA ASP A 23 11.43 -10.89 -21.88
C ASP A 23 10.48 -11.91 -22.55
N ASN A 24 9.87 -12.77 -21.74
CA ASN A 24 8.94 -13.82 -22.17
C ASN A 24 7.46 -13.38 -22.14
N VAL A 25 7.14 -12.15 -21.71
CA VAL A 25 5.76 -11.63 -21.73
C VAL A 25 5.40 -11.22 -23.15
N THR A 26 4.46 -11.92 -23.77
CA THR A 26 4.09 -11.73 -25.18
C THR A 26 3.30 -10.45 -25.45
N ASP A 27 2.43 -10.03 -24.52
CA ASP A 27 1.47 -8.92 -24.71
C ASP A 27 2.06 -7.53 -24.44
N LEU A 28 3.39 -7.40 -24.38
CA LEU A 28 4.07 -6.13 -24.16
C LEU A 28 4.67 -5.57 -25.46
N SER A 29 4.37 -4.31 -25.76
CA SER A 29 5.11 -3.59 -26.80
C SER A 29 6.60 -3.50 -26.44
N PRO A 30 7.51 -3.47 -27.43
CA PRO A 30 8.95 -3.35 -27.19
C PRO A 30 9.31 -2.11 -26.34
N THR A 31 8.65 -0.99 -26.58
CA THR A 31 8.84 0.25 -25.82
C THR A 31 8.44 0.05 -24.35
N ARG A 32 7.25 -0.52 -24.11
CA ARG A 32 6.77 -0.74 -22.75
C ARG A 32 7.66 -1.72 -21.98
N ARG A 33 8.12 -2.78 -22.63
CA ARG A 33 9.06 -3.74 -22.04
C ARG A 33 10.35 -3.05 -21.60
N ARG A 34 10.94 -2.23 -22.48
CA ARG A 34 12.14 -1.43 -22.18
C ARG A 34 11.92 -0.51 -20.98
N ASP A 35 10.76 0.18 -20.92
CA ASP A 35 10.45 1.11 -19.83
C ASP A 35 10.31 0.38 -18.49
N LEU A 36 9.65 -0.77 -18.45
CA LEU A 36 9.54 -1.61 -17.26
C LEU A 36 10.91 -2.11 -16.79
N ARG A 37 11.75 -2.60 -17.70
CA ARG A 37 13.12 -3.03 -17.40
C ARG A 37 13.96 -1.89 -16.81
N SER A 38 13.92 -0.73 -17.46
CA SER A 38 14.60 0.48 -16.97
C SER A 38 14.14 0.90 -15.58
N SER A 39 12.84 0.78 -15.30
CA SER A 39 12.27 1.12 -13.99
C SER A 39 12.69 0.12 -12.91
N ILE A 40 12.72 -1.19 -13.18
CA ILE A 40 13.23 -2.22 -12.26
C ILE A 40 14.70 -1.96 -11.92
N THR A 41 15.54 -1.76 -12.93
CA THR A 41 16.98 -1.48 -12.75
C THR A 41 17.21 -0.18 -11.97
N SER A 42 16.41 0.86 -12.29
CA SER A 42 16.47 2.14 -11.57
C SER A 42 16.04 1.98 -10.11
N LEU A 43 14.99 1.19 -9.84
CA LEU A 43 14.53 0.95 -8.47
C LEU A 43 15.62 0.23 -7.66
N ALA A 44 16.23 -0.81 -8.20
CA ALA A 44 17.32 -1.54 -7.55
C ALA A 44 18.46 -0.59 -7.18
N ARG A 45 18.90 0.24 -8.14
CA ARG A 45 19.95 1.26 -7.90
C ARG A 45 19.58 2.27 -6.83
N LEU A 46 18.33 2.75 -6.81
CA LEU A 46 17.85 3.74 -5.84
C LEU A 46 17.82 3.21 -4.41
N ILE A 47 17.71 1.91 -4.23
CA ILE A 47 17.78 1.26 -2.92
C ILE A 47 19.15 0.67 -2.61
N ASP A 48 20.17 1.04 -3.41
CA ASP A 48 21.56 0.60 -3.27
C ASP A 48 21.70 -0.93 -3.30
N ARG A 49 21.12 -1.55 -4.34
CA ARG A 49 21.18 -3.00 -4.58
C ARG A 49 21.28 -3.27 -6.09
N ARG A 50 21.91 -4.39 -6.40
CA ARG A 50 21.80 -4.97 -7.75
C ARG A 50 20.48 -5.73 -7.87
N PRO A 51 19.93 -5.92 -9.09
CA PRO A 51 18.69 -6.68 -9.28
C PRO A 51 18.74 -8.08 -8.66
N GLU A 52 19.89 -8.75 -8.70
CA GLU A 52 20.11 -10.08 -8.12
C GLU A 52 20.07 -10.09 -6.58
N GLU A 53 20.29 -8.93 -5.95
CA GLU A 53 20.35 -8.76 -4.50
C GLU A 53 19.03 -8.24 -3.91
N ALA A 54 18.08 -7.92 -4.75
CA ALA A 54 16.78 -7.38 -4.35
C ALA A 54 15.69 -8.43 -4.56
N PRO A 55 15.04 -8.91 -3.48
CA PRO A 55 13.96 -9.90 -3.63
C PRO A 55 12.78 -9.32 -4.42
N ALA A 56 12.21 -10.14 -5.31
CA ALA A 56 10.96 -9.83 -6.01
C ALA A 56 9.75 -9.99 -5.07
N ASN A 57 9.81 -9.32 -3.93
CA ASN A 57 8.79 -9.35 -2.88
C ASN A 57 8.27 -7.94 -2.65
N ILE A 58 6.94 -7.78 -2.77
CA ILE A 58 6.29 -6.47 -2.71
C ILE A 58 6.44 -5.82 -1.33
N ASN A 59 6.36 -6.61 -0.25
CA ASN A 59 6.52 -6.08 1.11
C ASN A 59 7.93 -5.54 1.35
N TRP A 60 8.93 -6.29 0.90
CA TRP A 60 10.33 -5.87 0.99
C TRP A 60 10.57 -4.59 0.18
N LEU A 61 10.05 -4.54 -1.05
CA LEU A 61 10.15 -3.38 -1.93
C LEU A 61 9.32 -2.19 -1.45
N HIS A 62 8.27 -2.41 -0.66
CA HIS A 62 7.47 -1.34 -0.06
C HIS A 62 8.24 -0.58 1.02
N VAL A 63 8.98 -1.28 1.88
CA VAL A 63 9.71 -0.67 3.00
C VAL A 63 10.94 0.10 2.51
N ARG A 64 11.71 -0.48 1.61
CA ARG A 64 13.00 0.10 1.16
C ARG A 64 12.86 1.41 0.40
N PRO A 65 12.00 1.53 -0.62
CA PRO A 65 11.83 2.80 -1.34
C PRO A 65 11.31 3.96 -0.48
N ARG A 66 10.66 3.70 0.65
CA ARG A 66 10.22 4.75 1.58
C ARG A 66 11.39 5.52 2.19
N ARG A 67 12.55 4.91 2.29
CA ARG A 67 13.78 5.52 2.84
C ARG A 67 14.57 6.30 1.79
N VAL A 68 14.18 6.21 0.51
CA VAL A 68 14.85 6.90 -0.59
C VAL A 68 14.39 8.36 -0.63
N ALA A 69 15.34 9.28 -0.60
CA ALA A 69 15.12 10.69 -0.88
C ALA A 69 15.37 10.93 -2.38
N PRO A 70 14.35 11.12 -3.23
CA PRO A 70 14.54 11.21 -4.68
C PRO A 70 15.52 12.31 -5.10
N ALA A 71 15.48 13.46 -4.41
CA ALA A 71 16.36 14.59 -4.67
C ALA A 71 17.84 14.25 -4.50
N ALA A 72 18.20 13.38 -3.54
CA ALA A 72 19.56 12.94 -3.33
C ALA A 72 20.10 12.11 -4.52
N HIS A 73 19.22 11.56 -5.35
CA HIS A 73 19.58 10.80 -6.55
C HIS A 73 19.35 11.60 -7.85
N GLY A 74 19.11 12.92 -7.75
CA GLY A 74 18.90 13.78 -8.91
C GLY A 74 17.62 13.52 -9.69
N ILE A 75 16.59 12.89 -9.06
CA ILE A 75 15.33 12.58 -9.72
C ILE A 75 14.15 13.32 -9.06
N SER A 76 13.16 13.67 -9.87
CA SER A 76 11.94 14.30 -9.37
C SER A 76 11.06 13.31 -8.61
N LYS A 77 10.22 13.81 -7.69
CA LYS A 77 9.19 13.00 -6.99
C LYS A 77 8.26 12.28 -7.97
N LYS A 78 7.90 12.92 -9.08
CA LYS A 78 7.07 12.35 -10.15
C LYS A 78 7.78 11.16 -10.82
N ARG A 79 9.06 11.33 -11.20
CA ARG A 79 9.85 10.25 -11.82
C ARG A 79 9.99 9.07 -10.87
N PHE A 80 10.23 9.31 -9.59
CA PHE A 80 10.30 8.25 -8.58
C PHE A 80 8.97 7.50 -8.42
N ALA A 81 7.85 8.21 -8.43
CA ALA A 81 6.52 7.59 -8.40
C ALA A 81 6.27 6.69 -9.63
N ASN A 82 6.70 7.13 -10.82
CA ASN A 82 6.58 6.33 -12.04
C ASN A 82 7.45 5.07 -11.96
N ILE A 83 8.70 5.17 -11.50
CA ILE A 83 9.59 4.01 -11.30
C ILE A 83 8.93 2.96 -10.37
N LYS A 84 8.34 3.39 -9.25
CA LYS A 84 7.64 2.47 -8.34
C LYS A 84 6.42 1.82 -8.99
N SER A 85 5.63 2.61 -9.72
CA SER A 85 4.44 2.11 -10.41
C SER A 85 4.79 1.09 -11.50
N ASP A 86 5.84 1.36 -12.27
CA ASP A 86 6.32 0.46 -13.30
C ASP A 86 6.92 -0.83 -12.71
N ALA A 87 7.67 -0.72 -11.60
CA ALA A 87 8.20 -1.88 -10.90
C ALA A 87 7.06 -2.79 -10.38
N LEU A 88 6.02 -2.20 -9.78
CA LEU A 88 4.84 -2.96 -9.36
C LEU A 88 4.16 -3.66 -10.55
N LYS A 89 4.01 -2.94 -11.67
CA LYS A 89 3.42 -3.53 -12.89
C LYS A 89 4.27 -4.67 -13.46
N ALA A 90 5.60 -4.55 -13.39
CA ALA A 90 6.50 -5.61 -13.83
C ALA A 90 6.36 -6.87 -12.95
N LEU A 91 6.30 -6.72 -11.61
CA LEU A 91 6.04 -7.83 -10.69
C LEU A 91 4.71 -8.53 -10.98
N GLU A 92 3.67 -7.75 -11.26
CA GLU A 92 2.34 -8.25 -11.61
C GLU A 92 2.37 -9.08 -12.90
N LEU A 93 2.97 -8.54 -13.95
CA LEU A 93 3.04 -9.19 -15.27
C LEU A 93 3.90 -10.47 -15.26
N THR A 94 4.87 -10.55 -14.36
CA THR A 94 5.75 -11.71 -14.23
C THR A 94 5.27 -12.73 -13.19
N GLY A 95 4.11 -12.48 -12.56
CA GLY A 95 3.50 -13.39 -11.59
C GLY A 95 4.16 -13.41 -10.21
N TYR A 96 5.05 -12.45 -9.91
CA TYR A 96 5.67 -12.30 -8.59
C TYR A 96 4.86 -11.41 -7.64
N SER A 97 3.83 -10.76 -8.12
CA SER A 97 2.81 -10.08 -7.34
C SER A 97 1.44 -10.58 -7.80
N ARG A 98 0.45 -10.59 -6.92
CA ARG A 98 -0.94 -10.75 -7.34
C ARG A 98 -1.26 -9.64 -8.34
N LYS A 99 -2.05 -9.97 -9.38
CA LYS A 99 -2.60 -8.96 -10.29
C LYS A 99 -3.13 -7.82 -9.44
N ARG A 100 -2.87 -6.59 -9.87
CA ARG A 100 -3.37 -5.36 -9.26
C ARG A 100 -4.84 -5.61 -8.92
N SER A 101 -5.09 -5.71 -7.63
CA SER A 101 -6.20 -6.44 -7.04
C SER A 101 -7.52 -6.21 -7.78
N ASP A 102 -8.27 -7.25 -7.93
CA ASP A 102 -9.64 -7.24 -8.44
C ASP A 102 -10.54 -6.23 -7.69
N TRP A 103 -10.10 -5.77 -6.51
CA TRP A 103 -10.80 -4.77 -5.70
C TRP A 103 -10.63 -3.30 -6.16
N LEU A 104 -9.85 -3.02 -7.20
CA LEU A 104 -9.80 -1.68 -7.82
C LEU A 104 -10.91 -1.42 -8.84
N GLN A 105 -11.89 -2.30 -8.90
CA GLN A 105 -13.12 -2.09 -9.66
C GLN A 105 -13.93 -0.91 -9.06
N PRO A 106 -14.81 -0.29 -9.86
CA PRO A 106 -15.75 0.69 -9.33
C PRO A 106 -16.51 0.11 -8.12
N PRO A 107 -16.82 0.92 -7.12
CA PRO A 107 -17.63 0.47 -5.99
C PRO A 107 -18.95 -0.12 -6.44
N ASN A 108 -19.48 -1.07 -5.71
CA ASN A 108 -20.83 -1.59 -5.95
C ASN A 108 -21.89 -0.50 -5.77
N PRO A 109 -23.13 -0.68 -6.26
CA PRO A 109 -24.14 0.37 -6.23
C PRO A 109 -24.45 0.94 -4.83
N ALA A 110 -24.37 0.12 -3.78
CA ALA A 110 -24.63 0.56 -2.41
C ALA A 110 -23.53 1.51 -1.92
N TRP A 111 -22.26 1.16 -2.14
CA TRP A 111 -21.13 2.02 -1.84
C TRP A 111 -21.11 3.27 -2.72
N GLN A 112 -21.46 3.14 -4.00
CA GLN A 112 -21.52 4.28 -4.91
C GLN A 112 -22.58 5.29 -4.46
N ALA A 113 -23.78 4.82 -4.11
CA ALA A 113 -24.85 5.68 -3.59
C ALA A 113 -24.42 6.40 -2.30
N LEU A 114 -23.72 5.69 -1.39
CA LEU A 114 -23.21 6.29 -0.16
C LEU A 114 -22.15 7.36 -0.47
N LEU A 115 -21.20 7.10 -1.37
CA LEU A 115 -20.19 8.07 -1.77
C LEU A 115 -20.81 9.31 -2.46
N ASP A 116 -21.85 9.12 -3.24
CA ASP A 116 -22.55 10.22 -3.93
C ASP A 116 -23.31 11.14 -2.97
N SER A 117 -23.70 10.62 -1.79
CA SER A 117 -24.31 11.42 -0.72
C SER A 117 -23.30 12.33 0.00
N VAL A 118 -21.98 12.10 -0.15
CA VAL A 118 -20.94 12.91 0.48
C VAL A 118 -20.72 14.20 -0.32
N PRO A 119 -20.99 15.40 0.25
CA PRO A 119 -20.84 16.66 -0.49
C PRO A 119 -19.39 16.99 -0.84
N ASP A 120 -18.47 16.76 0.09
CA ASP A 120 -17.07 17.12 -0.08
C ASP A 120 -16.31 16.10 -0.94
N LYS A 121 -15.71 16.58 -2.02
CA LYS A 121 -14.91 15.76 -2.93
C LYS A 121 -13.70 15.09 -2.26
N HIS A 122 -13.07 15.77 -1.31
CA HIS A 122 -11.90 15.23 -0.62
C HIS A 122 -12.30 14.12 0.34
N ASP A 123 -13.44 14.23 1.00
CA ASP A 123 -13.95 13.19 1.88
C ASP A 123 -14.40 11.96 1.06
N ARG A 124 -15.05 12.15 -0.10
CA ARG A 124 -15.30 11.07 -1.06
C ARG A 124 -14.01 10.35 -1.48
N TRP A 125 -12.99 11.12 -1.80
CA TRP A 125 -11.69 10.55 -2.22
C TRP A 125 -11.03 9.72 -1.11
N LYS A 126 -11.09 10.16 0.14
CA LYS A 126 -10.56 9.42 1.29
C LYS A 126 -11.26 8.07 1.52
N LEU A 127 -12.56 8.00 1.22
CA LEU A 127 -13.38 6.79 1.37
C LEU A 127 -13.33 5.86 0.15
N SER A 128 -12.91 6.37 -1.03
CA SER A 128 -13.01 5.61 -2.27
C SER A 128 -12.26 4.27 -2.24
N GLN A 129 -11.09 4.21 -1.61
CA GLN A 129 -10.32 2.97 -1.49
C GLN A 129 -10.99 1.95 -0.57
N LEU A 130 -11.61 2.42 0.53
CA LEU A 130 -12.37 1.56 1.43
C LEU A 130 -13.61 1.00 0.73
N ALA A 131 -14.33 1.85 0.02
CA ALA A 131 -15.51 1.46 -0.75
C ALA A 131 -15.18 0.42 -1.83
N GLN A 132 -14.11 0.61 -2.58
CA GLN A 132 -13.65 -0.35 -3.58
C GLN A 132 -13.26 -1.69 -2.95
N TYR A 133 -12.48 -1.64 -1.87
CA TYR A 133 -12.03 -2.83 -1.15
C TYR A 133 -13.20 -3.64 -0.60
N CYS A 134 -14.11 -3.01 0.12
CA CYS A 134 -15.29 -3.66 0.67
C CYS A 134 -16.22 -4.19 -0.43
N SER A 135 -16.41 -3.42 -1.51
CA SER A 135 -17.21 -3.86 -2.67
C SER A 135 -16.66 -5.14 -3.30
N ALA A 136 -15.34 -5.26 -3.44
CA ALA A 136 -14.70 -6.46 -3.99
C ALA A 136 -14.86 -7.69 -3.09
N LEU A 137 -15.02 -7.48 -1.78
CA LEU A 137 -15.31 -8.54 -0.80
C LEU A 137 -16.81 -8.83 -0.66
N GLY A 138 -17.67 -8.11 -1.38
CA GLY A 138 -19.12 -8.25 -1.25
C GLY A 138 -19.70 -7.65 0.03
N ILE A 139 -18.95 -6.79 0.73
CA ILE A 139 -19.33 -6.18 2.01
C ILE A 139 -20.07 -4.87 1.73
N GLY A 140 -21.30 -4.74 2.22
CA GLY A 140 -22.07 -3.51 2.15
C GLY A 140 -21.60 -2.45 3.16
N PRO A 141 -22.00 -1.16 2.94
CA PRO A 141 -21.66 -0.10 3.89
C PRO A 141 -22.22 -0.34 5.30
N ASP A 142 -23.35 -0.99 5.41
CA ASP A 142 -24.05 -1.37 6.64
C ASP A 142 -23.42 -2.56 7.39
N GLN A 143 -22.49 -3.25 6.74
CA GLN A 143 -21.76 -4.40 7.27
C GLN A 143 -20.29 -4.06 7.59
N LEU A 144 -19.93 -2.76 7.53
CA LEU A 144 -18.55 -2.34 7.73
C LEU A 144 -18.10 -2.57 9.18
N GLU A 145 -16.91 -3.14 9.33
CA GLU A 145 -16.27 -3.38 10.64
C GLU A 145 -14.82 -2.87 10.63
N ALA A 146 -14.25 -2.69 11.83
CA ALA A 146 -12.85 -2.32 11.97
C ALA A 146 -11.89 -3.34 11.32
N SER A 147 -12.24 -4.63 11.34
CA SER A 147 -11.52 -5.72 10.67
C SER A 147 -11.33 -5.46 9.16
N HIS A 148 -12.33 -4.91 8.49
CA HIS A 148 -12.28 -4.58 7.06
C HIS A 148 -11.30 -3.44 6.77
N VAL A 149 -11.18 -2.47 7.68
CA VAL A 149 -10.17 -1.41 7.53
C VAL A 149 -8.76 -1.93 7.77
N HIS A 150 -8.58 -2.88 8.69
CA HIS A 150 -7.30 -3.57 8.86
C HIS A 150 -6.94 -4.40 7.62
N GLY A 151 -7.92 -5.10 7.03
CA GLY A 151 -7.75 -5.82 5.78
C GLY A 151 -7.36 -4.88 4.62
N LEU A 152 -8.02 -3.73 4.50
CA LEU A 152 -7.62 -2.68 3.55
C LEU A 152 -6.17 -2.22 3.80
N LEU A 153 -5.79 -1.96 5.04
CA LEU A 153 -4.42 -1.55 5.39
C LEU A 153 -3.41 -2.61 4.95
N THR A 154 -3.68 -3.89 5.23
CA THR A 154 -2.84 -5.02 4.81
C THR A 154 -2.73 -5.06 3.28
N ALA A 155 -3.85 -4.96 2.55
CA ALA A 155 -3.85 -4.93 1.09
C ALA A 155 -3.07 -3.72 0.52
N LEU A 156 -3.18 -2.54 1.13
CA LEU A 156 -2.41 -1.36 0.75
C LEU A 156 -0.90 -1.53 0.98
N ILE A 157 -0.51 -2.26 2.02
CA ILE A 157 0.88 -2.57 2.33
C ILE A 157 1.42 -3.65 1.37
N GLU A 158 0.66 -4.71 1.15
CA GLU A 158 1.11 -5.90 0.43
C GLU A 158 1.02 -5.77 -1.08
N GLU A 159 0.05 -5.02 -1.60
CA GLU A 159 -0.27 -4.99 -3.01
C GLU A 159 0.07 -3.66 -3.69
N ARG A 160 0.42 -2.62 -2.93
CA ARG A 160 0.65 -1.29 -3.51
C ARG A 160 1.84 -0.56 -2.90
N PHE A 161 2.55 0.23 -3.73
CA PHE A 161 3.55 1.20 -3.29
C PHE A 161 2.90 2.49 -2.77
N VAL A 162 2.02 2.39 -1.80
CA VAL A 162 1.40 3.57 -1.17
C VAL A 162 2.39 4.21 -0.21
N ASN A 163 2.60 5.52 -0.32
CA ASN A 163 3.58 6.22 0.51
C ASN A 163 3.25 6.20 2.01
N ARG A 164 1.96 6.18 2.36
CA ARG A 164 1.47 6.21 3.74
C ARG A 164 0.18 5.41 3.85
N PRO A 165 0.23 4.07 3.78
CA PRO A 165 -0.99 3.25 3.82
C PRO A 165 -1.73 3.39 5.15
N GLU A 166 -1.00 3.54 6.26
CA GLU A 166 -1.60 3.76 7.58
C GLU A 166 -2.35 5.10 7.63
N HIS A 167 -1.82 6.13 6.98
CA HIS A 167 -2.49 7.43 6.90
C HIS A 167 -3.75 7.35 6.02
N ALA A 168 -3.72 6.58 4.94
CA ALA A 168 -4.89 6.36 4.10
C ALA A 168 -6.01 5.66 4.88
N ALA A 169 -5.69 4.57 5.59
CA ALA A 169 -6.64 3.86 6.41
C ALA A 169 -7.17 4.71 7.59
N ALA A 170 -6.29 5.44 8.29
CA ALA A 170 -6.69 6.34 9.37
C ALA A 170 -7.60 7.49 8.88
N ASN A 171 -7.33 8.04 7.70
CA ASN A 171 -8.20 9.05 7.09
C ASN A 171 -9.57 8.48 6.71
N ALA A 172 -9.62 7.24 6.22
CA ALA A 172 -10.90 6.59 5.94
C ALA A 172 -11.74 6.43 7.23
N ILE A 173 -11.15 5.95 8.33
CA ILE A 173 -11.81 5.86 9.64
C ILE A 173 -12.30 7.23 10.11
N LYS A 174 -11.41 8.22 10.14
CA LYS A 174 -11.76 9.58 10.62
C LYS A 174 -12.90 10.19 9.79
N THR A 175 -12.84 10.02 8.47
CA THR A 175 -13.85 10.56 7.56
C THR A 175 -15.18 9.81 7.73
N TRP A 176 -15.15 8.48 7.84
CA TRP A 176 -16.34 7.67 8.10
C TRP A 176 -17.07 8.12 9.37
N ASN A 177 -16.34 8.20 10.49
CA ASN A 177 -16.92 8.59 11.79
C ASN A 177 -17.47 10.04 11.80
N LYS A 178 -16.78 10.95 11.08
CA LYS A 178 -17.26 12.32 10.89
C LYS A 178 -18.60 12.33 10.16
N LEU A 179 -18.71 11.63 9.04
CA LEU A 179 -19.89 11.63 8.18
C LEU A 179 -21.09 10.93 8.81
N ARG A 180 -20.86 10.00 9.75
CA ARG A 180 -21.92 9.37 10.57
C ARG A 180 -22.76 10.41 11.31
N GLY A 181 -22.15 11.50 11.79
CA GLY A 181 -22.86 12.59 12.44
C GLY A 181 -23.41 13.64 11.49
N ASP A 182 -22.84 13.77 10.30
CA ASP A 182 -23.11 14.88 9.38
C ASP A 182 -24.15 14.54 8.29
N ILE A 183 -24.31 13.25 7.95
CA ILE A 183 -25.16 12.83 6.83
C ILE A 183 -26.32 11.95 7.32
N ALA A 184 -27.53 12.37 7.05
CA ALA A 184 -28.74 11.58 7.35
C ALA A 184 -28.75 10.29 6.53
N GLY A 185 -29.00 9.15 7.20
CA GLY A 185 -29.00 7.83 6.57
C GLY A 185 -27.61 7.21 6.42
N TRP A 186 -26.56 7.83 6.95
CA TRP A 186 -25.25 7.19 7.07
C TRP A 186 -25.32 5.99 8.02
N PRO A 187 -24.62 4.86 7.73
CA PRO A 187 -24.62 3.72 8.64
C PRO A 187 -24.15 4.10 10.05
N ASP A 188 -24.92 3.70 11.08
CA ASP A 188 -24.57 3.98 12.49
C ASP A 188 -23.50 3.00 13.02
N ILE A 189 -22.36 3.02 12.35
CA ILE A 189 -21.22 2.17 12.67
C ILE A 189 -20.03 3.08 13.03
N GLU A 190 -19.52 2.94 14.24
CA GLU A 190 -18.30 3.62 14.67
C GLU A 190 -17.07 2.75 14.44
N LEU A 191 -16.10 3.28 13.73
CA LEU A 191 -14.85 2.61 13.46
C LEU A 191 -13.81 3.02 14.50
N SER A 192 -13.24 2.04 15.21
CA SER A 192 -12.14 2.29 16.14
C SER A 192 -10.89 2.76 15.40
N PRO A 193 -10.15 3.74 15.95
CA PRO A 193 -8.89 4.19 15.37
C PRO A 193 -7.88 3.05 15.30
N LEU A 194 -6.98 3.13 14.31
CA LEU A 194 -5.86 2.19 14.21
C LEU A 194 -4.96 2.32 15.45
N PRO A 195 -4.39 1.22 15.95
CA PRO A 195 -3.47 1.27 17.07
C PRO A 195 -2.28 2.18 16.73
N PRO A 196 -1.74 2.93 17.71
CA PRO A 196 -0.60 3.79 17.50
C PRO A 196 0.61 2.95 17.05
N LYS A 197 1.32 3.44 16.03
CA LYS A 197 2.49 2.74 15.46
C LYS A 197 3.71 2.75 16.39
N ARG A 198 3.74 3.66 17.34
CA ARG A 198 4.81 3.78 18.33
C ARG A 198 4.30 3.31 19.68
N GLU A 199 5.06 2.45 20.30
CA GLU A 199 4.89 2.25 21.74
C GLU A 199 4.99 3.61 22.44
N PRO A 200 4.16 3.87 23.43
CA PRO A 200 4.25 5.12 24.19
C PRO A 200 5.66 5.26 24.77
N TRP A 201 6.27 6.42 24.54
CA TRP A 201 7.62 6.72 25.03
C TRP A 201 7.68 6.78 26.56
N THR A 202 6.53 6.97 27.17
CA THR A 202 6.37 7.00 28.62
C THR A 202 5.85 5.67 29.11
N LEU A 203 6.56 5.08 30.04
CA LEU A 203 6.01 3.97 30.80
C LEU A 203 4.72 4.43 31.48
N PRO A 204 3.68 3.58 31.53
CA PRO A 204 2.48 3.86 32.31
C PRO A 204 2.87 4.23 33.75
N LEU A 205 2.13 5.14 34.36
CA LEU A 205 2.44 5.66 35.70
C LEU A 205 2.60 4.54 36.74
N GLU A 206 1.91 3.42 36.49
CA GLU A 206 1.96 2.22 37.34
C GLU A 206 3.33 1.51 37.37
N HIS A 207 4.19 1.76 36.37
CA HIS A 207 5.55 1.22 36.31
C HIS A 207 6.57 2.02 37.15
N PHE A 208 6.15 3.18 37.64
CA PHE A 208 7.02 3.98 38.50
C PHE A 208 6.84 3.64 39.99
N PRO A 209 7.90 3.74 40.81
CA PRO A 209 7.80 3.55 42.25
C PRO A 209 6.73 4.45 42.87
N GLN A 210 6.15 4.01 43.97
CA GLN A 210 5.07 4.73 44.63
C GLN A 210 5.48 6.16 45.07
N SER A 211 6.73 6.35 45.47
CA SER A 211 7.31 7.65 45.77
C SER A 211 7.31 8.66 44.63
N PHE A 212 7.19 8.18 43.39
CA PHE A 212 7.10 9.02 42.18
C PHE A 212 5.65 9.30 41.76
N ARG A 213 4.71 8.53 42.30
CA ARG A 213 3.27 8.69 42.00
C ARG A 213 2.57 9.64 42.95
N ASP A 214 3.18 9.86 44.13
CA ASP A 214 2.59 10.62 45.23
C ASP A 214 3.05 12.11 45.20
N ASP A 215 3.94 12.51 44.28
CA ASP A 215 4.33 13.89 43.97
C ASP A 215 3.43 14.48 42.83
#